data_5215e5d5ea65668d72a40daa6d3ceb22
#
_entry.id   5215e5d5ea65668d72a40daa6d3ceb22
#
_cell.length_a   1.000
_cell.length_b   1.000
_cell.length_c   1.000
_cell.angle_alpha   90.00
_cell.angle_beta   90.00
_cell.angle_gamma   90.00
#
_symmetry.space_group_name_H-M   'P 1'
#
loop_
_entity.id
_entity.type
_entity.pdbx_description
1 polymer ?
#
loop_
_entity_poly.entity_id
_entity_poly.type
_entity_poly.pdbx_seq_one_letter_code
_entity_poly.pdbx_strand_id
1 'polypeptide(L)'
;MVISCGATDKAMMARCIELSRVAARKGEYPFGTVIALNGQIVAEAINSTIRDGDVTRHAEIIALSRAQKTAGRERLRRYTLYSNIEPCAMCAYCIREAWVSRVVYALGSPVMGGLSKWNILRDDGLSHRIPEIFGAVPEVVSGILLQEAQQAWRDWSPLAWEMIKLRGLLTAPCAQAGHIHVQPEHSRSLRHYLHVLFLRSGQLRSRIGRPLEHLSDL
;
A
#
# COMPACT_ATOMS: atom_id res chain seq x y z
N MET A 1 -13.62 12.71 18.90
CA MET A 1 -12.29 13.28 19.19
C MET A 1 -11.57 13.41 17.85
N VAL A 2 -11.39 14.63 17.33
CA VAL A 2 -10.65 14.86 16.08
C VAL A 2 -9.18 14.69 16.42
N ILE A 3 -8.57 13.60 15.94
CA ILE A 3 -7.14 13.35 16.15
C ILE A 3 -6.39 14.35 15.28
N SER A 4 -5.70 15.27 15.92
CA SER A 4 -4.87 16.26 15.25
C SER A 4 -3.79 15.57 14.43
N CYS A 5 -3.82 15.77 13.12
CA CYS A 5 -2.73 15.38 12.23
C CYS A 5 -1.47 16.15 12.62
N GLY A 6 -0.54 15.50 13.31
CA GLY A 6 0.69 16.12 13.77
C GLY A 6 1.66 16.41 12.61
N ALA A 7 2.60 17.33 12.84
CA ALA A 7 3.69 17.62 11.89
C ALA A 7 4.46 16.36 11.48
N THR A 8 4.62 15.42 12.41
CA THR A 8 5.24 14.11 12.17
C THR A 8 4.50 13.28 11.12
N ASP A 9 3.15 13.21 11.20
CA ASP A 9 2.36 12.45 10.21
C ASP A 9 2.52 13.02 8.80
N LYS A 10 2.52 14.35 8.69
CA LYS A 10 2.75 15.01 7.39
C LYS A 10 4.15 14.72 6.86
N ALA A 11 5.18 14.78 7.69
CA ALA A 11 6.55 14.50 7.29
C ALA A 11 6.73 13.04 6.82
N MET A 12 6.19 12.07 7.57
CA MET A 12 6.24 10.65 7.21
C MET A 12 5.45 10.35 5.93
N MET A 13 4.27 10.95 5.78
CA MET A 13 3.47 10.79 4.55
C MET A 13 4.13 11.45 3.34
N ALA A 14 4.74 12.62 3.50
CA ALA A 14 5.54 13.24 2.43
C ALA A 14 6.67 12.30 1.97
N ARG A 15 7.33 11.60 2.92
CA ARG A 15 8.35 10.60 2.59
C ARG A 15 7.76 9.41 1.83
N CYS A 16 6.56 8.90 2.20
CA CYS A 16 5.86 7.85 1.45
C CYS A 16 5.58 8.28 0.01
N ILE A 17 5.13 9.52 -0.19
CA ILE A 17 4.83 10.07 -1.52
C ILE A 17 6.12 10.22 -2.34
N GLU A 18 7.23 10.64 -1.74
CA GLU A 18 8.53 10.66 -2.41
C GLU A 18 8.97 9.26 -2.84
N LEU A 19 8.84 8.26 -1.97
CA LEU A 19 9.13 6.87 -2.28
C LEU A 19 8.25 6.34 -3.41
N SER A 20 6.97 6.72 -3.46
CA SER A 20 6.08 6.35 -4.56
C SER A 20 6.55 6.91 -5.91
N ARG A 21 7.07 8.14 -5.94
CA ARG A 21 7.71 8.70 -7.13
C ARG A 21 9.01 7.98 -7.51
N VAL A 22 9.78 7.53 -6.52
CA VAL A 22 10.97 6.68 -6.78
C VAL A 22 10.55 5.35 -7.40
N ALA A 23 9.50 4.70 -6.89
CA ALA A 23 8.93 3.49 -7.48
C ALA A 23 8.56 3.70 -8.95
N ALA A 24 7.83 4.77 -9.23
CA ALA A 24 7.42 5.15 -10.60
C ALA A 24 8.62 5.31 -11.56
N ARG A 25 9.67 6.02 -11.13
CA ARG A 25 10.90 6.18 -11.94
C ARG A 25 11.65 4.86 -12.19
N LYS A 26 11.44 3.86 -11.32
CA LYS A 26 12.02 2.51 -11.48
C LYS A 26 11.12 1.56 -12.28
N GLY A 27 10.04 2.04 -12.86
CA GLY A 27 9.10 1.25 -13.66
C GLY A 27 8.13 0.42 -12.82
N GLU A 28 7.96 0.76 -11.54
CA GLU A 28 7.01 0.14 -10.64
C GLU A 28 5.73 0.96 -10.50
N TYR A 29 4.68 0.35 -9.92
CA TYR A 29 3.53 1.11 -9.48
C TYR A 29 3.91 2.09 -8.35
N PRO A 30 3.32 3.29 -8.30
CA PRO A 30 3.70 4.35 -7.38
C PRO A 30 3.20 4.08 -5.94
N PHE A 31 3.76 3.07 -5.29
CA PHE A 31 3.53 2.77 -3.89
C PHE A 31 4.81 2.96 -3.07
N GLY A 32 4.67 3.63 -1.94
CA GLY A 32 5.75 3.86 -0.99
C GLY A 32 5.26 3.72 0.44
N THR A 33 6.07 3.13 1.30
CA THR A 33 5.73 2.86 2.69
C THR A 33 6.89 3.24 3.61
N VAL A 34 6.55 3.83 4.75
CA VAL A 34 7.46 4.14 5.85
C VAL A 34 6.93 3.48 7.12
N ILE A 35 7.81 2.88 7.91
CA ILE A 35 7.53 2.45 9.28
C ILE A 35 8.38 3.27 10.23
N ALA A 36 7.73 3.91 11.21
CA ALA A 36 8.38 4.79 12.16
C ALA A 36 8.11 4.38 13.61
N LEU A 37 9.07 4.65 14.47
CA LEU A 37 8.96 4.56 15.93
C LEU A 37 9.31 5.91 16.55
N ASN A 38 8.40 6.48 17.32
CA ASN A 38 8.57 7.79 17.96
C ASN A 38 9.02 8.90 16.98
N GLY A 39 8.46 8.92 15.77
CA GLY A 39 8.79 9.91 14.74
C GLY A 39 10.11 9.67 14.01
N GLN A 40 10.83 8.58 14.29
CA GLN A 40 12.06 8.19 13.58
C GLN A 40 11.74 7.06 12.58
N ILE A 41 12.24 7.19 11.35
CA ILE A 41 12.09 6.15 10.33
C ILE A 41 12.95 4.94 10.70
N VAL A 42 12.31 3.78 10.84
CA VAL A 42 12.98 2.50 11.13
C VAL A 42 13.11 1.66 9.86
N ALA A 43 12.12 1.71 8.99
CA ALA A 43 12.17 1.04 7.70
C ALA A 43 11.35 1.82 6.67
N GLU A 44 11.79 1.76 5.43
CA GLU A 44 11.06 2.29 4.29
C GLU A 44 11.22 1.38 3.08
N ALA A 45 10.24 1.38 2.18
CA ALA A 45 10.26 0.58 0.97
C ALA A 45 9.43 1.20 -0.14
N ILE A 46 9.74 0.78 -1.36
CA ILE A 46 8.93 0.98 -2.56
C ILE A 46 8.38 -0.36 -3.03
N ASN A 47 7.33 -0.32 -3.83
CA ASN A 47 6.84 -1.50 -4.54
C ASN A 47 7.93 -2.08 -5.46
N SER A 48 7.96 -3.41 -5.59
CA SER A 48 8.89 -4.09 -6.50
C SER A 48 8.28 -5.33 -7.18
N THR A 49 6.95 -5.36 -7.28
CA THR A 49 6.22 -6.51 -7.84
C THR A 49 6.55 -6.79 -9.30
N ILE A 50 6.82 -5.76 -10.10
CA ILE A 50 7.17 -5.90 -11.52
C ILE A 50 8.62 -6.36 -11.66
N ARG A 51 9.54 -5.68 -10.97
CA ARG A 51 10.96 -5.97 -11.04
C ARG A 51 11.31 -7.37 -10.55
N ASP A 52 10.69 -7.77 -9.43
CA ASP A 52 11.00 -9.03 -8.77
C ASP A 52 10.13 -10.19 -9.29
N GLY A 53 9.12 -9.92 -10.16
CA GLY A 53 8.17 -10.92 -10.65
C GLY A 53 7.33 -11.57 -9.55
N ASP A 54 7.19 -10.93 -8.39
CA ASP A 54 6.59 -11.47 -7.17
C ASP A 54 5.46 -10.58 -6.67
N VAL A 55 4.25 -11.13 -6.65
CA VAL A 55 3.03 -10.42 -6.22
C VAL A 55 3.02 -10.02 -4.76
N THR A 56 3.87 -10.61 -3.94
CA THR A 56 3.97 -10.30 -2.51
C THR A 56 4.86 -9.09 -2.23
N ARG A 57 5.58 -8.57 -3.23
CA ARG A 57 6.56 -7.48 -3.08
C ARG A 57 5.91 -6.10 -3.02
N HIS A 58 4.82 -5.96 -2.27
CA HIS A 58 4.24 -4.67 -1.93
C HIS A 58 5.15 -3.88 -0.99
N ALA A 59 5.11 -2.55 -1.11
CA ALA A 59 5.94 -1.65 -0.28
C ALA A 59 5.74 -1.92 1.22
N GLU A 60 4.49 -2.15 1.65
CA GLU A 60 4.15 -2.46 3.04
C GLU A 60 4.79 -3.76 3.53
N ILE A 61 4.71 -4.84 2.72
CA ILE A 61 5.28 -6.14 3.08
C ILE A 61 6.80 -6.05 3.21
N ILE A 62 7.45 -5.36 2.28
CA ILE A 62 8.90 -5.16 2.32
C ILE A 62 9.31 -4.34 3.55
N ALA A 63 8.58 -3.23 3.83
CA ALA A 63 8.86 -2.39 4.97
C ALA A 63 8.64 -3.14 6.30
N LEU A 64 7.54 -3.91 6.43
CA LEU A 64 7.26 -4.76 7.59
C LEU A 64 8.39 -5.76 7.83
N SER A 65 8.81 -6.48 6.79
CA SER A 65 9.92 -7.44 6.88
C SER A 65 11.22 -6.79 7.38
N ARG A 66 11.54 -5.59 6.90
CA ARG A 66 12.72 -4.83 7.34
C ARG A 66 12.58 -4.37 8.80
N ALA A 67 11.44 -3.79 9.16
CA ALA A 67 11.19 -3.32 10.52
C ALA A 67 11.26 -4.45 11.55
N GLN A 68 10.67 -5.62 11.26
CA GLN A 68 10.72 -6.79 12.13
C GLN A 68 12.15 -7.32 12.33
N LYS A 69 12.99 -7.29 11.29
CA LYS A 69 14.41 -7.66 11.42
C LYS A 69 15.18 -6.71 12.35
N THR A 70 14.83 -5.42 12.32
CA THR A 70 15.43 -4.39 13.20
C THR A 70 14.89 -4.51 14.63
N ALA A 71 13.59 -4.76 14.80
CA ALA A 71 12.96 -4.93 16.12
C ALA A 71 13.29 -6.27 16.79
N GLY A 72 13.87 -7.21 16.08
CA GLY A 72 14.20 -8.55 16.59
C GLY A 72 12.96 -9.37 16.89
N ARG A 73 12.87 -9.95 18.13
CA ARG A 73 11.72 -10.75 18.54
C ARG A 73 10.51 -9.91 18.99
N GLU A 74 10.70 -8.61 19.15
CA GLU A 74 9.61 -7.71 19.51
C GLU A 74 8.68 -7.51 18.33
N ARG A 75 7.38 -7.55 18.60
CA ARG A 75 6.37 -7.18 17.62
C ARG A 75 6.28 -5.65 17.52
N LEU A 76 5.74 -5.14 16.43
CA LEU A 76 5.74 -3.70 16.12
C LEU A 76 4.63 -2.92 16.88
N ARG A 77 4.39 -3.24 18.16
CA ARG A 77 3.30 -2.69 18.99
C ARG A 77 3.33 -1.17 19.20
N ARG A 78 4.49 -0.53 19.01
CA ARG A 78 4.69 0.91 19.22
C ARG A 78 4.97 1.65 17.91
N TYR A 79 4.87 0.92 16.80
CA TYR A 79 5.24 1.45 15.50
C TYR A 79 4.01 1.96 14.75
N THR A 80 4.23 2.98 13.93
CA THR A 80 3.27 3.50 12.96
C THR A 80 3.71 3.13 11.57
N LEU A 81 2.80 2.56 10.79
CA LEU A 81 2.98 2.34 9.36
C LEU A 81 2.30 3.46 8.59
N TYR A 82 3.04 4.08 7.68
CA TYR A 82 2.56 5.08 6.74
C TYR A 82 2.60 4.50 5.32
N SER A 83 1.53 4.67 4.56
CA SER A 83 1.46 4.29 3.14
C SER A 83 0.72 5.36 2.34
N ASN A 84 1.18 5.66 1.13
CA ASN A 84 0.49 6.65 0.30
C ASN A 84 -0.88 6.17 -0.21
N ILE A 85 -1.16 4.87 -0.13
CA ILE A 85 -2.45 4.25 -0.43
C ILE A 85 -2.87 3.37 0.75
N GLU A 86 -4.17 3.22 0.95
CA GLU A 86 -4.75 2.27 1.91
C GLU A 86 -4.17 0.86 1.68
N PRO A 87 -3.60 0.20 2.70
CA PRO A 87 -3.07 -1.15 2.58
C PRO A 87 -4.14 -2.12 2.08
N CYS A 88 -3.80 -2.94 1.09
CA CYS A 88 -4.70 -3.98 0.59
C CYS A 88 -4.92 -5.10 1.62
N ALA A 89 -5.83 -6.05 1.34
CA ALA A 89 -6.16 -7.15 2.25
C ALA A 89 -4.92 -7.95 2.72
N MET A 90 -4.01 -8.29 1.79
CA MET A 90 -2.76 -9.00 2.11
C MET A 90 -1.89 -8.18 3.08
N CYS A 91 -1.67 -6.89 2.78
CA CYS A 91 -0.87 -6.01 3.63
C CYS A 91 -1.54 -5.80 5.00
N ALA A 92 -2.87 -5.60 5.02
CA ALA A 92 -3.62 -5.42 6.25
C ALA A 92 -3.52 -6.63 7.20
N TYR A 93 -3.55 -7.83 6.67
CA TYR A 93 -3.35 -9.05 7.44
C TYR A 93 -1.94 -9.10 8.07
N CYS A 94 -0.91 -8.83 7.27
CA CYS A 94 0.48 -8.77 7.76
C CYS A 94 0.68 -7.65 8.81
N ILE A 95 0.04 -6.50 8.63
CA ILE A 95 0.05 -5.39 9.60
C ILE A 95 -0.52 -5.84 10.95
N ARG A 96 -1.67 -6.54 10.93
CA ARG A 96 -2.30 -7.08 12.13
C ARG A 96 -1.45 -8.13 12.82
N GLU A 97 -0.85 -9.05 12.05
CA GLU A 97 0.02 -10.11 12.57
C GLU A 97 1.35 -9.56 13.09
N ALA A 98 1.88 -8.51 12.48
CA ALA A 98 3.06 -7.78 12.98
C ALA A 98 2.76 -6.94 14.24
N TRP A 99 1.48 -6.77 14.62
CA TRP A 99 1.02 -5.98 15.76
C TRP A 99 1.35 -4.48 15.64
N VAL A 100 1.33 -3.94 14.44
CA VAL A 100 1.46 -2.49 14.24
C VAL A 100 0.32 -1.78 14.95
N SER A 101 0.63 -0.78 15.76
CA SER A 101 -0.37 -0.11 16.60
C SER A 101 -1.10 1.04 15.90
N ARG A 102 -0.53 1.56 14.80
CA ARG A 102 -1.12 2.69 14.08
C ARG A 102 -0.83 2.60 12.58
N VAL A 103 -1.85 2.87 11.76
CA VAL A 103 -1.77 2.90 10.29
C VAL A 103 -2.23 4.25 9.80
N VAL A 104 -1.42 4.90 8.98
CA VAL A 104 -1.73 6.21 8.39
C VAL A 104 -1.64 6.10 6.87
N TYR A 105 -2.67 6.53 6.14
CA TYR A 105 -2.62 6.52 4.68
C TYR A 105 -3.24 7.79 4.05
N ALA A 106 -2.87 8.07 2.79
CA ALA A 106 -3.36 9.23 2.07
C ALA A 106 -4.64 8.92 1.28
N LEU A 107 -4.60 7.99 0.34
CA LEU A 107 -5.72 7.64 -0.55
C LEU A 107 -6.41 6.35 -0.09
N GLY A 108 -7.73 6.35 -0.12
CA GLY A 108 -8.54 5.15 0.13
C GLY A 108 -8.59 4.22 -1.09
N SER A 109 -8.80 2.93 -0.85
CA SER A 109 -8.91 1.89 -1.88
C SER A 109 -10.19 1.07 -1.70
N PRO A 110 -11.37 1.60 -2.07
CA PRO A 110 -12.66 0.98 -1.74
C PRO A 110 -12.89 -0.40 -2.39
N VAL A 111 -12.09 -0.76 -3.39
CA VAL A 111 -12.19 -2.06 -4.08
C VAL A 111 -11.24 -3.10 -3.50
N MET A 112 -10.08 -2.70 -2.98
CA MET A 112 -9.02 -3.62 -2.54
C MET A 112 -8.58 -3.38 -1.09
N GLY A 113 -9.02 -2.30 -0.46
CA GLY A 113 -8.55 -1.85 0.84
C GLY A 113 -8.84 -2.81 1.98
N GLY A 114 -7.87 -3.01 2.82
CA GLY A 114 -7.95 -3.86 4.00
C GLY A 114 -8.83 -3.27 5.11
N LEU A 115 -9.16 -1.99 5.04
CA LEU A 115 -10.15 -1.33 5.89
C LEU A 115 -11.48 -1.17 5.15
N SER A 116 -11.47 -0.42 4.04
CA SER A 116 -12.69 0.02 3.36
C SER A 116 -13.47 -1.10 2.71
N LYS A 117 -12.82 -2.15 2.22
CA LYS A 117 -13.46 -3.31 1.58
C LYS A 117 -13.59 -4.51 2.50
N TRP A 118 -12.52 -4.87 3.21
CA TRP A 118 -12.42 -6.13 3.93
C TRP A 118 -12.49 -5.98 5.45
N ASN A 119 -12.47 -4.75 5.96
CA ASN A 119 -12.51 -4.42 7.40
C ASN A 119 -11.42 -5.09 8.28
N ILE A 120 -10.36 -5.63 7.69
CA ILE A 120 -9.30 -6.38 8.40
C ILE A 120 -8.61 -5.50 9.44
N LEU A 121 -8.36 -4.21 9.10
CA LEU A 121 -7.69 -3.28 10.00
C LEU A 121 -8.54 -2.89 11.22
N ARG A 122 -9.86 -3.13 11.20
CA ARG A 122 -10.77 -2.86 12.33
C ARG A 122 -11.49 -4.11 12.84
N ASP A 123 -11.13 -5.29 12.34
CA ASP A 123 -11.73 -6.54 12.80
C ASP A 123 -11.18 -6.91 14.17
N ASP A 124 -11.95 -6.62 15.22
CA ASP A 124 -11.65 -6.98 16.60
C ASP A 124 -11.91 -8.46 16.88
N GLY A 125 -12.75 -9.11 16.08
CA GLY A 125 -12.99 -10.54 16.13
C GLY A 125 -11.71 -11.37 15.92
N LEU A 126 -10.79 -10.91 15.07
CA LEU A 126 -9.47 -11.54 14.92
C LEU A 126 -8.67 -11.48 16.21
N SER A 127 -8.65 -10.30 16.86
CA SER A 127 -7.92 -10.10 18.12
C SER A 127 -8.49 -10.92 19.29
N HIS A 128 -9.82 -11.09 19.34
CA HIS A 128 -10.47 -11.87 20.41
C HIS A 128 -10.33 -13.38 20.22
N ARG A 129 -10.37 -13.85 18.97
CA ARG A 129 -10.34 -15.29 18.68
C ARG A 129 -8.93 -15.87 18.70
N ILE A 130 -7.92 -15.10 18.27
CA ILE A 130 -6.54 -15.56 18.12
C ILE A 130 -5.58 -14.45 18.59
N PRO A 131 -5.61 -14.07 19.88
CA PRO A 131 -4.82 -12.96 20.41
C PRO A 131 -3.30 -13.21 20.34
N GLU A 132 -2.88 -14.46 20.24
CA GLU A 132 -1.47 -14.85 20.11
C GLU A 132 -0.90 -14.47 18.74
N ILE A 133 -1.74 -14.41 17.71
CA ILE A 133 -1.36 -14.05 16.33
C ILE A 133 -1.65 -12.58 16.08
N PHE A 134 -2.88 -12.14 16.32
CA PHE A 134 -3.32 -10.78 16.01
C PHE A 134 -3.32 -9.91 17.25
N GLY A 135 -2.57 -8.81 17.21
CA GLY A 135 -2.59 -7.79 18.26
C GLY A 135 -3.91 -7.03 18.33
N ALA A 136 -3.96 -6.04 19.21
CA ALA A 136 -5.08 -5.10 19.27
C ALA A 136 -5.32 -4.43 17.90
N VAL A 137 -6.56 -4.01 17.66
CA VAL A 137 -6.93 -3.24 16.47
C VAL A 137 -6.08 -1.96 16.39
N PRO A 138 -5.39 -1.68 15.28
CA PRO A 138 -4.60 -0.47 15.14
C PRO A 138 -5.48 0.77 15.06
N GLU A 139 -4.97 1.89 15.54
CA GLU A 139 -5.52 3.20 15.19
C GLU A 139 -5.32 3.44 13.69
N VAL A 140 -6.38 3.88 12.99
CA VAL A 140 -6.30 4.17 11.56
C VAL A 140 -6.61 5.64 11.30
N VAL A 141 -5.67 6.34 10.66
CA VAL A 141 -5.79 7.73 10.22
C VAL A 141 -5.67 7.79 8.70
N SER A 142 -6.53 8.55 8.05
CA SER A 142 -6.57 8.61 6.59
C SER A 142 -6.65 10.04 6.05
N GLY A 143 -6.30 10.23 4.78
CA GLY A 143 -6.42 11.52 4.10
C GLY A 143 -5.24 12.47 4.29
N ILE A 144 -4.14 12.02 4.87
CA ILE A 144 -2.96 12.85 5.09
C ILE A 144 -2.24 13.12 3.78
N LEU A 145 -2.07 14.39 3.40
CA LEU A 145 -1.47 14.82 2.12
C LEU A 145 -2.16 14.19 0.91
N LEU A 146 -3.50 14.16 0.96
CA LEU A 146 -4.33 13.55 -0.07
C LEU A 146 -4.04 14.11 -1.47
N GLN A 147 -3.93 15.42 -1.61
CA GLN A 147 -3.73 16.09 -2.90
C GLN A 147 -2.35 15.76 -3.49
N GLU A 148 -1.32 15.76 -2.66
CA GLU A 148 0.06 15.42 -3.05
C GLU A 148 0.18 13.95 -3.47
N ALA A 149 -0.54 13.05 -2.79
CA ALA A 149 -0.61 11.64 -3.18
C ALA A 149 -1.32 11.46 -4.53
N GLN A 150 -2.43 12.16 -4.75
CA GLN A 150 -3.11 12.18 -6.06
C GLN A 150 -2.20 12.72 -7.17
N GLN A 151 -1.44 13.79 -6.87
CA GLN A 151 -0.52 14.37 -7.85
C GLN A 151 0.57 13.38 -8.25
N ALA A 152 1.12 12.61 -7.31
CA ALA A 152 2.12 11.59 -7.63
C ALA A 152 1.60 10.51 -8.60
N TRP A 153 0.31 10.15 -8.51
CA TRP A 153 -0.33 9.23 -9.46
C TRP A 153 -0.58 9.86 -10.83
N ARG A 154 -0.97 11.15 -10.88
CA ARG A 154 -1.10 11.89 -12.14
C ARG A 154 0.25 12.04 -12.86
N ASP A 155 1.32 12.33 -12.08
CA ASP A 155 2.68 12.48 -12.61
C ASP A 155 3.21 11.15 -13.19
N TRP A 156 2.84 10.04 -12.57
CA TRP A 156 3.20 8.71 -13.05
C TRP A 156 2.54 8.39 -14.40
N SER A 157 1.24 8.56 -14.52
CA SER A 157 0.49 8.37 -15.75
C SER A 157 -0.87 9.08 -15.68
N PRO A 158 -1.03 10.23 -16.37
CA PRO A 158 -2.31 10.93 -16.40
C PRO A 158 -3.48 10.06 -16.88
N LEU A 159 -3.25 9.25 -17.92
CA LEU A 159 -4.28 8.36 -18.47
C LEU A 159 -4.67 7.25 -17.47
N ALA A 160 -3.68 6.63 -16.84
CA ALA A 160 -3.94 5.61 -15.82
C ALA A 160 -4.70 6.21 -14.64
N TRP A 161 -4.36 7.43 -14.22
CA TRP A 161 -5.06 8.12 -13.15
C TRP A 161 -6.54 8.37 -13.47
N GLU A 162 -6.87 8.83 -14.69
CA GLU A 162 -8.28 8.99 -15.09
C GLU A 162 -9.04 7.65 -15.09
N MET A 163 -8.41 6.57 -15.56
CA MET A 163 -9.00 5.24 -15.53
C MET A 163 -9.21 4.72 -14.10
N ILE A 164 -8.27 4.99 -13.19
CA ILE A 164 -8.35 4.64 -11.76
C ILE A 164 -9.52 5.36 -11.12
N LYS A 165 -9.70 6.66 -11.37
CA LYS A 165 -10.82 7.46 -10.86
C LYS A 165 -12.16 6.97 -11.41
N LEU A 166 -12.25 6.77 -12.73
CA LEU A 166 -13.47 6.32 -13.40
C LEU A 166 -13.97 4.98 -12.84
N ARG A 167 -13.04 4.10 -12.43
CA ARG A 167 -13.36 2.81 -11.82
C ARG A 167 -13.51 2.85 -10.30
N GLY A 168 -13.35 3.99 -9.68
CA GLY A 168 -13.42 4.14 -8.22
C GLY A 168 -12.37 3.31 -7.46
N LEU A 169 -11.22 3.04 -8.08
CA LEU A 169 -10.19 2.18 -7.46
C LEU A 169 -9.44 2.90 -6.34
N LEU A 170 -9.22 4.20 -6.50
CA LEU A 170 -8.63 5.08 -5.48
C LEU A 170 -9.51 6.31 -5.31
N THR A 171 -9.80 6.67 -4.07
CA THR A 171 -10.70 7.77 -3.72
C THR A 171 -10.14 8.58 -2.54
N ALA A 172 -10.74 9.74 -2.30
CA ALA A 172 -10.61 10.37 -0.98
C ALA A 172 -11.18 9.39 0.07
N PRO A 173 -10.50 9.18 1.20
CA PRO A 173 -11.02 8.31 2.24
C PRO A 173 -12.35 8.84 2.77
N CYS A 174 -13.33 7.96 2.92
CA CYS A 174 -14.59 8.33 3.54
C CYS A 174 -14.39 8.48 5.04
N ALA A 175 -14.87 9.55 5.63
CA ALA A 175 -14.77 9.81 7.08
C ALA A 175 -15.54 8.78 7.92
N GLN A 176 -16.40 7.97 7.28
CA GLN A 176 -17.19 6.90 7.90
C GLN A 176 -17.30 5.75 6.91
N ALA A 177 -16.51 4.68 7.10
CA ALA A 177 -16.70 3.44 6.35
C ALA A 177 -17.90 2.67 6.92
N GLY A 178 -19.10 3.04 6.49
CA GLY A 178 -20.25 2.14 6.47
C GLY A 178 -20.08 1.18 5.29
N HIS A 179 -20.51 -0.06 5.44
CA HIS A 179 -20.42 -1.10 4.42
C HIS A 179 -21.04 -0.63 3.09
N ILE A 180 -20.20 -0.34 2.11
CA ILE A 180 -20.66 -0.18 0.72
C ILE A 180 -20.57 -1.56 0.07
N HIS A 181 -21.72 -2.22 -0.07
CA HIS A 181 -21.86 -3.42 -0.89
C HIS A 181 -21.81 -2.99 -2.37
N VAL A 182 -20.62 -3.02 -2.97
CA VAL A 182 -20.48 -2.90 -4.42
C VAL A 182 -20.64 -4.31 -5.00
N GLN A 183 -21.74 -4.55 -5.74
CA GLN A 183 -21.92 -5.77 -6.53
C GLN A 183 -20.77 -5.88 -7.56
N PRO A 184 -20.16 -7.04 -7.75
CA PRO A 184 -19.10 -7.20 -8.74
C PRO A 184 -19.71 -7.27 -10.14
N GLU A 185 -19.76 -6.15 -10.84
CA GLU A 185 -19.84 -6.20 -12.30
C GLU A 185 -18.51 -6.73 -12.84
N HIS A 186 -18.59 -7.64 -13.81
CA HIS A 186 -17.48 -8.35 -14.46
C HIS A 186 -16.44 -7.37 -15.01
N SER A 187 -15.43 -7.01 -14.23
CA SER A 187 -14.32 -6.17 -14.70
C SER A 187 -13.10 -7.04 -15.01
N ARG A 188 -12.63 -6.97 -16.26
CA ARG A 188 -11.36 -7.56 -16.68
C ARG A 188 -10.24 -7.03 -15.76
N SER A 189 -9.37 -7.91 -15.32
CA SER A 189 -8.32 -7.66 -14.33
C SER A 189 -7.54 -6.36 -14.56
N LEU A 190 -7.40 -5.52 -13.53
CA LEU A 190 -6.60 -4.30 -13.52
C LEU A 190 -5.16 -4.54 -14.05
N ARG A 191 -4.58 -5.72 -13.77
CA ARG A 191 -3.29 -6.17 -14.30
C ARG A 191 -3.22 -6.14 -15.82
N HIS A 192 -4.26 -6.63 -16.49
CA HIS A 192 -4.31 -6.65 -17.96
C HIS A 192 -4.32 -5.23 -18.53
N TYR A 193 -5.07 -4.32 -17.94
CA TYR A 193 -5.19 -2.95 -18.43
C TYR A 193 -3.96 -2.09 -18.10
N LEU A 194 -3.41 -2.23 -16.92
CA LEU A 194 -2.17 -1.52 -16.55
C LEU A 194 -0.98 -2.04 -17.38
N HIS A 195 -0.93 -3.35 -17.65
CA HIS A 195 0.08 -3.94 -18.52
C HIS A 195 -0.03 -3.43 -19.98
N VAL A 196 -1.25 -3.35 -20.51
CA VAL A 196 -1.50 -2.80 -21.87
C VAL A 196 -1.15 -1.32 -21.96
N LEU A 197 -1.44 -0.53 -20.91
CA LEU A 197 -1.07 0.89 -20.84
C LEU A 197 0.45 1.08 -20.78
N PHE A 198 1.14 0.21 -20.04
CA PHE A 198 2.61 0.22 -19.93
C PHE A 198 3.28 -0.10 -21.28
N LEU A 199 2.76 -1.09 -22.02
CA LEU A 199 3.27 -1.46 -23.35
C LEU A 199 3.09 -0.33 -24.38
N ARG A 200 2.03 0.49 -24.27
CA ARG A 200 1.75 1.61 -25.18
C ARG A 200 2.57 2.87 -24.89
N SER A 201 3.09 3.04 -23.66
CA SER A 201 3.85 4.24 -23.26
C SER A 201 5.32 4.24 -23.73
N GLY A 202 5.77 3.25 -24.50
CA GLY A 202 7.09 3.24 -25.14
C GLY A 202 8.29 2.99 -24.22
N GLN A 203 8.09 2.93 -22.89
CA GLN A 203 9.19 2.73 -21.94
C GLN A 203 9.65 1.28 -21.80
N LEU A 204 8.92 0.31 -22.38
CA LEU A 204 9.26 -1.12 -22.28
C LEU A 204 10.01 -1.68 -23.49
N ARG A 205 10.19 -0.91 -24.57
CA ARG A 205 10.88 -1.43 -25.78
C ARG A 205 12.37 -1.73 -25.61
N SER A 206 13.00 -1.28 -24.53
CA SER A 206 14.45 -1.47 -24.34
C SER A 206 14.85 -2.63 -23.42
N ARG A 207 13.91 -3.44 -22.90
CA ARG A 207 14.23 -4.53 -21.96
C ARG A 207 13.75 -5.93 -22.35
N ILE A 208 13.12 -6.12 -23.51
CA ILE A 208 12.77 -7.44 -24.02
C ILE A 208 13.88 -7.88 -25.02
N GLY A 209 15.02 -8.26 -24.47
CA GLY A 209 16.17 -8.73 -25.24
C GLY A 209 17.05 -9.70 -24.45
N ARG A 210 16.46 -10.66 -23.73
CA ARG A 210 17.17 -11.87 -23.31
C ARG A 210 16.25 -13.06 -23.44
N PRO A 211 16.65 -14.13 -24.18
CA PRO A 211 15.92 -15.38 -24.24
C PRO A 211 15.97 -16.08 -22.88
N LEU A 212 14.86 -16.70 -22.51
CA LEU A 212 14.77 -17.65 -21.40
C LEU A 212 15.45 -18.97 -21.86
N GLU A 213 16.76 -19.05 -21.73
CA GLU A 213 17.47 -20.31 -21.71
C GLU A 213 17.80 -20.66 -20.25
N HIS A 214 17.46 -21.85 -19.85
CA HIS A 214 17.59 -22.53 -18.56
C HIS A 214 16.32 -22.59 -17.69
N LEU A 215 15.41 -23.47 -18.10
CA LEU A 215 14.54 -24.24 -17.23
C LEU A 215 14.48 -25.69 -17.73
N SER A 216 15.61 -26.38 -17.62
CA SER A 216 15.69 -27.85 -17.60
C SER A 216 16.60 -28.17 -16.43
N ASP A 217 16.02 -28.44 -15.26
CA ASP A 217 16.59 -29.22 -14.15
C ASP A 217 15.94 -28.73 -12.83
N LEU A 218 14.74 -29.30 -12.59
CA LEU A 218 14.26 -29.67 -11.23
C LEU A 218 12.99 -30.50 -11.41
#